data_eeb444d7fb41fbe906137aad81b78564
#
_entry.id   eeb444d7fb41fbe906137aad81b78564
#
_cell.length_a   1.000
_cell.length_b   1.000
_cell.length_c   1.000
_cell.angle_alpha   90.00
_cell.angle_beta   90.00
_cell.angle_gamma   90.00
#
_symmetry.space_group_name_H-M   'P 1'
#
loop_
_entity.id
_entity.type
_entity.pdbx_description
1 polymer ?
#
loop_
_entity_poly.entity_id
_entity_poly.type
_entity_poly.pdbx_seq_one_letter_code
_entity_poly.pdbx_strand_id
1 'polypeptide(L)'
;MLQPRSLPALQSALASAGLDGWLLYDFHGLNPVAVGMLELPGMTTRRFFVYIPRSGQPVAITHAIEQGPWLGWPTSWRKEKYSSWRSLESLLAGLVSGKRVAMEYSPGDAVPYLDRVPAGVIEMVRAAGATVVTSADLDSAFYAVWSDDQRASHERASRAVSTIGQEAIRLAGSRADSAAPLTEHALQKWIKERFESGGLETDHGPIVAIGPNAANPHYEPTAESSATINRGDILLVDLWAREKNGVFADQTWMGSLGAPSERDNTIWLAVRDARDAAISLLRERLNARKPVRGGEVDDAARDVITKRGYGEYFIHRTGH
;
A
#
# COMPACT_ATOMS: atom_id res chain seq x y z
N MET A 1 -8.27 7.94 11.75
CA MET A 1 -9.24 9.06 11.71
C MET A 1 -8.83 10.20 12.63
N LEU A 2 -8.84 11.42 12.12
CA LEU A 2 -8.60 12.64 12.91
C LEU A 2 -9.82 12.95 13.78
N GLN A 3 -9.70 12.76 15.07
CA GLN A 3 -10.74 13.05 16.06
C GLN A 3 -10.14 13.72 17.28
N PRO A 4 -10.95 14.39 18.13
CA PRO A 4 -10.43 15.01 19.34
C PRO A 4 -9.61 14.07 20.23
N ARG A 5 -9.97 12.78 20.29
CA ARG A 5 -9.25 11.75 21.06
C ARG A 5 -7.88 11.35 20.48
N SER A 6 -7.69 11.45 19.16
CA SER A 6 -6.42 11.11 18.49
C SER A 6 -5.46 12.30 18.39
N LEU A 7 -5.96 13.53 18.58
CA LEU A 7 -5.19 14.76 18.43
C LEU A 7 -3.95 14.83 19.33
N PRO A 8 -3.98 14.44 20.64
CA PRO A 8 -2.79 14.53 21.48
C PRO A 8 -1.60 13.69 20.99
N ALA A 9 -1.88 12.50 20.46
CA ALA A 9 -0.83 11.63 19.91
C ALA A 9 -0.18 12.25 18.65
N LEU A 10 -1.00 12.79 17.73
CA LEU A 10 -0.53 13.52 16.55
C LEU A 10 0.33 14.72 16.95
N GLN A 11 -0.13 15.51 17.90
CA GLN A 11 0.58 16.70 18.39
C GLN A 11 1.92 16.35 19.04
N SER A 12 1.96 15.25 19.80
CA SER A 12 3.20 14.74 20.37
C SER A 12 4.21 14.33 19.30
N ALA A 13 3.74 13.65 18.24
CA ALA A 13 4.58 13.25 17.11
C ALA A 13 5.11 14.47 16.35
N LEU A 14 4.26 15.47 16.08
CA LEU A 14 4.68 16.72 15.46
C LEU A 14 5.76 17.44 16.28
N ALA A 15 5.57 17.53 17.59
CA ALA A 15 6.55 18.14 18.48
C ALA A 15 7.88 17.39 18.47
N SER A 16 7.86 16.05 18.51
CA SER A 16 9.05 15.20 18.44
C SER A 16 9.79 15.33 17.11
N ALA A 17 9.06 15.55 16.01
CA ALA A 17 9.64 15.78 14.68
C ALA A 17 10.11 17.22 14.42
N GLY A 18 9.94 18.13 15.39
CA GLY A 18 10.28 19.56 15.22
C GLY A 18 9.43 20.26 14.17
N LEU A 19 8.17 19.82 14.01
CA LEU A 19 7.19 20.37 13.07
C LEU A 19 6.22 21.30 13.78
N ASP A 20 5.78 22.37 13.09
CA ASP A 20 4.75 23.23 13.60
C ASP A 20 3.34 22.71 13.30
N GLY A 21 3.22 21.83 12.31
CA GLY A 21 1.96 21.18 11.99
C GLY A 21 2.04 20.25 10.79
N TRP A 22 0.92 19.55 10.58
CA TRP A 22 0.64 18.75 9.39
C TRP A 22 -0.46 19.43 8.58
N LEU A 23 -0.19 19.76 7.32
CA LEU A 23 -1.12 20.40 6.41
C LEU A 23 -1.61 19.37 5.39
N LEU A 24 -2.75 18.78 5.66
CA LEU A 24 -3.46 17.91 4.74
C LEU A 24 -4.10 18.76 3.62
N TYR A 25 -4.02 18.27 2.41
CA TYR A 25 -4.65 18.89 1.23
C TYR A 25 -5.38 17.81 0.42
N ASP A 26 -6.55 18.14 -0.10
CA ASP A 26 -7.19 17.32 -1.11
C ASP A 26 -7.96 18.16 -2.15
N PHE A 27 -8.12 17.55 -3.31
CA PHE A 27 -8.97 17.98 -4.41
C PHE A 27 -9.51 16.74 -5.11
N HIS A 28 -10.83 16.58 -5.13
CA HIS A 28 -11.53 15.44 -5.76
C HIS A 28 -11.19 14.05 -5.19
N GLY A 29 -10.77 13.93 -3.95
CA GLY A 29 -10.40 12.65 -3.35
C GLY A 29 -9.09 12.05 -3.89
N LEU A 30 -8.20 12.88 -4.46
CA LEU A 30 -6.95 12.44 -5.08
C LEU A 30 -5.83 12.20 -4.06
N ASN A 31 -5.98 12.70 -2.83
CA ASN A 31 -5.05 12.44 -1.74
C ASN A 31 -5.67 11.44 -0.75
N PRO A 32 -5.37 10.14 -0.88
CA PRO A 32 -5.95 9.10 -0.03
C PRO A 32 -5.56 9.27 1.45
N VAL A 33 -4.41 9.88 1.75
CA VAL A 33 -3.99 10.16 3.13
C VAL A 33 -4.94 11.18 3.76
N ALA A 34 -5.17 12.32 3.08
CA ALA A 34 -6.09 13.35 3.59
C ALA A 34 -7.53 12.80 3.72
N VAL A 35 -8.01 12.07 2.71
CA VAL A 35 -9.34 11.46 2.72
C VAL A 35 -9.47 10.44 3.86
N GLY A 36 -8.51 9.54 4.01
CA GLY A 36 -8.52 8.51 5.05
C GLY A 36 -8.36 9.07 6.46
N MET A 37 -7.52 10.10 6.63
CA MET A 37 -7.35 10.75 7.93
C MET A 37 -8.59 11.52 8.38
N LEU A 38 -9.34 12.13 7.45
CA LEU A 38 -10.49 12.97 7.76
C LEU A 38 -11.82 12.21 7.73
N GLU A 39 -11.91 11.12 6.96
CA GLU A 39 -13.12 10.32 6.74
C GLU A 39 -14.36 11.19 6.45
N LEU A 40 -14.17 12.18 5.57
CA LEU A 40 -15.27 13.07 5.20
C LEU A 40 -16.34 12.29 4.41
N PRO A 41 -17.61 12.46 4.75
CA PRO A 41 -18.68 11.78 4.01
C PRO A 41 -18.89 12.42 2.64
N GLY A 42 -19.10 11.58 1.62
CA GLY A 42 -19.36 12.02 0.26
C GLY A 42 -18.12 12.50 -0.50
N MET A 43 -18.37 13.04 -1.68
CA MET A 43 -17.31 13.54 -2.55
C MET A 43 -17.08 15.04 -2.30
N THR A 44 -15.79 15.42 -2.24
CA THR A 44 -15.37 16.82 -2.26
C THR A 44 -14.90 17.19 -3.67
N THR A 45 -15.46 18.25 -4.26
CA THR A 45 -15.12 18.70 -5.62
C THR A 45 -14.30 19.99 -5.63
N ARG A 46 -14.06 20.56 -4.46
CA ARG A 46 -13.28 21.79 -4.27
C ARG A 46 -12.10 21.52 -3.36
N ARG A 47 -11.02 22.27 -3.58
CA ARG A 47 -9.83 22.19 -2.72
C ARG A 47 -10.18 22.47 -1.29
N PHE A 48 -9.63 21.67 -0.40
CA PHE A 48 -9.62 21.99 1.03
C PHE A 48 -8.23 21.81 1.62
N PHE A 49 -7.99 22.47 2.74
CA PHE A 49 -6.80 22.26 3.57
C PHE A 49 -7.24 22.03 5.00
N VAL A 50 -6.57 21.12 5.69
CA VAL A 50 -6.72 20.92 7.12
C VAL A 50 -5.35 21.03 7.77
N TYR A 51 -5.16 22.04 8.58
CA TYR A 51 -3.96 22.24 9.37
C TYR A 51 -4.13 21.62 10.74
N ILE A 52 -3.31 20.65 11.08
CA ILE A 52 -3.22 20.02 12.40
C ILE A 52 -1.98 20.63 13.07
N PRO A 53 -2.14 21.57 14.02
CA PRO A 53 -1.01 22.23 14.67
C PRO A 53 -0.36 21.34 15.71
N ARG A 54 0.92 21.58 15.99
CA ARG A 54 1.67 20.98 17.12
C ARG A 54 1.01 21.22 18.47
N SER A 55 0.23 22.29 18.60
CA SER A 55 -0.54 22.62 19.79
C SER A 55 -1.78 23.44 19.43
N GLY A 56 -2.85 23.32 20.20
CA GLY A 56 -4.13 23.99 19.92
C GLY A 56 -5.03 23.14 19.03
N GLN A 57 -6.04 23.77 18.44
CA GLN A 57 -7.09 23.08 17.69
C GLN A 57 -6.80 23.05 16.18
N PRO A 58 -7.18 21.96 15.48
CA PRO A 58 -7.13 21.92 14.02
C PRO A 58 -7.98 23.00 13.37
N VAL A 59 -7.55 23.40 12.16
CA VAL A 59 -8.24 24.41 11.37
C VAL A 59 -8.49 23.84 9.97
N ALA A 60 -9.76 23.81 9.54
CA ALA A 60 -10.13 23.47 8.17
C ALA A 60 -10.37 24.73 7.36
N ILE A 61 -9.79 24.80 6.15
CA ILE A 61 -10.10 25.80 5.12
C ILE A 61 -10.92 25.10 4.04
N THR A 62 -12.19 25.48 3.90
CA THR A 62 -13.17 24.80 3.05
C THR A 62 -13.82 25.75 2.05
N HIS A 63 -14.25 25.28 0.88
CA HIS A 63 -14.96 26.11 -0.05
C HIS A 63 -16.40 26.40 0.42
N ALA A 64 -16.86 27.64 0.24
CA ALA A 64 -18.17 28.12 0.73
C ALA A 64 -19.35 27.27 0.23
N ILE A 65 -19.28 26.73 -1.01
CA ILE A 65 -20.37 25.94 -1.60
C ILE A 65 -20.37 24.46 -1.16
N GLU A 66 -19.32 23.98 -0.50
CA GLU A 66 -19.17 22.55 -0.09
C GLU A 66 -19.10 22.40 1.42
N GLN A 67 -20.21 22.64 2.09
CA GLN A 67 -20.26 22.56 3.56
C GLN A 67 -20.85 21.23 4.06
N GLY A 68 -21.51 20.44 3.19
CA GLY A 68 -22.14 19.17 3.55
C GLY A 68 -21.13 18.16 4.17
N PRO A 69 -19.99 17.87 3.51
CA PRO A 69 -18.99 16.95 4.06
C PRO A 69 -18.44 17.35 5.43
N TRP A 70 -18.54 18.64 5.79
CA TRP A 70 -18.00 19.21 7.02
C TRP A 70 -19.00 19.34 8.17
N LEU A 71 -20.19 18.75 8.04
CA LEU A 71 -21.21 18.79 9.10
C LEU A 71 -20.77 18.04 10.37
N GLY A 72 -19.94 17.00 10.21
CA GLY A 72 -19.34 16.24 11.32
C GLY A 72 -18.06 16.86 11.91
N TRP A 73 -17.59 18.01 11.38
CA TRP A 73 -16.39 18.67 11.91
C TRP A 73 -16.60 19.12 13.35
N PRO A 74 -15.71 18.79 14.28
CA PRO A 74 -15.90 19.14 15.69
C PRO A 74 -16.15 20.64 15.91
N THR A 75 -17.20 20.98 16.64
CA THR A 75 -17.59 22.39 16.87
C THR A 75 -16.55 23.19 17.64
N SER A 76 -15.69 22.52 18.39
CA SER A 76 -14.54 23.13 19.09
C SER A 76 -13.38 23.46 18.15
N TRP A 77 -13.36 22.94 16.92
CA TRP A 77 -12.30 23.17 15.95
C TRP A 77 -12.69 24.28 14.97
N ARG A 78 -11.70 25.04 14.51
CA ARG A 78 -11.94 26.15 13.60
C ARG A 78 -12.23 25.67 12.19
N LYS A 79 -13.16 26.35 11.53
CA LYS A 79 -13.46 26.12 10.11
C LYS A 79 -13.61 27.48 9.43
N GLU A 80 -12.72 27.76 8.47
CA GLU A 80 -12.71 28.95 7.66
C GLU A 80 -13.26 28.65 6.27
N LYS A 81 -14.00 29.63 5.70
CA LYS A 81 -14.60 29.45 4.36
C LYS A 81 -13.94 30.39 3.38
N TYR A 82 -13.57 29.87 2.22
CA TYR A 82 -13.13 30.68 1.10
C TYR A 82 -14.15 30.60 -0.05
N SER A 83 -14.21 31.66 -0.88
CA SER A 83 -15.06 31.73 -2.08
C SER A 83 -14.29 32.15 -3.33
N SER A 84 -13.05 32.56 -3.18
CA SER A 84 -12.15 32.95 -4.26
C SER A 84 -10.74 32.45 -4.00
N TRP A 85 -9.93 32.37 -5.06
CA TRP A 85 -8.53 31.98 -4.91
C TRP A 85 -7.73 32.96 -4.04
N ARG A 86 -8.01 34.28 -4.11
CA ARG A 86 -7.38 35.27 -3.25
C ARG A 86 -7.71 35.09 -1.77
N SER A 87 -8.99 34.76 -1.46
CA SER A 87 -9.37 34.49 -0.07
C SER A 87 -8.73 33.19 0.43
N LEU A 88 -8.58 32.18 -0.43
CA LEU A 88 -7.86 30.95 -0.08
C LEU A 88 -6.39 31.23 0.25
N GLU A 89 -5.68 31.98 -0.61
CA GLU A 89 -4.27 32.32 -0.38
C GLU A 89 -4.09 33.14 0.91
N SER A 90 -4.96 34.11 1.17
CA SER A 90 -4.92 34.92 2.39
C SER A 90 -5.13 34.06 3.66
N LEU A 91 -6.11 33.17 3.64
CA LEU A 91 -6.36 32.26 4.76
C LEU A 91 -5.18 31.30 4.98
N LEU A 92 -4.63 30.77 3.88
CA LEU A 92 -3.49 29.87 3.93
C LEU A 92 -2.26 30.58 4.49
N ALA A 93 -1.94 31.77 4.00
CA ALA A 93 -0.83 32.57 4.51
C ALA A 93 -0.98 32.89 6.01
N GLY A 94 -2.17 33.30 6.43
CA GLY A 94 -2.46 33.52 7.87
C GLY A 94 -2.31 32.28 8.74
N LEU A 95 -2.40 31.08 8.15
CA LEU A 95 -2.32 29.81 8.86
C LEU A 95 -0.91 29.24 8.94
N VAL A 96 -0.11 29.34 7.85
CA VAL A 96 1.16 28.62 7.71
C VAL A 96 2.40 29.49 7.60
N SER A 97 2.28 30.82 7.51
CA SER A 97 3.44 31.70 7.37
C SER A 97 4.44 31.54 8.52
N GLY A 98 5.73 31.41 8.16
CA GLY A 98 6.82 31.19 9.10
C GLY A 98 6.86 29.82 9.74
N LYS A 99 6.01 28.87 9.33
CA LYS A 99 5.89 27.54 9.92
C LYS A 99 6.57 26.46 9.09
N ARG A 100 7.07 25.45 9.78
CA ARG A 100 7.56 24.20 9.20
C ARG A 100 6.42 23.17 9.21
N VAL A 101 5.85 22.88 8.04
CA VAL A 101 4.67 22.03 7.89
C VAL A 101 4.99 20.75 7.10
N ALA A 102 4.46 19.63 7.55
CA ALA A 102 4.47 18.38 6.80
C ALA A 102 3.33 18.37 5.77
N MET A 103 3.58 17.81 4.61
CA MET A 103 2.58 17.52 3.56
C MET A 103 2.94 16.20 2.86
N GLU A 104 1.97 15.57 2.19
CA GLU A 104 2.15 14.36 1.38
C GLU A 104 2.96 14.69 0.11
N TYR A 105 4.23 14.90 0.34
CA TYR A 105 5.24 15.29 -0.63
C TYR A 105 6.48 14.40 -0.46
N SER A 106 6.95 13.80 -1.55
CA SER A 106 8.13 12.92 -1.57
C SER A 106 9.32 13.65 -2.20
N PRO A 107 10.27 14.18 -1.42
CA PRO A 107 11.44 14.84 -1.98
C PRO A 107 12.24 13.89 -2.89
N GLY A 108 12.50 14.34 -4.14
CA GLY A 108 13.21 13.54 -5.13
C GLY A 108 12.44 12.31 -5.60
N ASP A 109 11.12 12.26 -5.36
CA ASP A 109 10.23 11.12 -5.71
C ASP A 109 10.71 9.76 -5.17
N ALA A 110 11.37 9.78 -4.02
CA ALA A 110 11.92 8.57 -3.40
C ALA A 110 10.84 7.53 -3.05
N VAL A 111 9.62 8.01 -2.73
CA VAL A 111 8.45 7.17 -2.45
C VAL A 111 7.23 7.73 -3.21
N PRO A 112 6.99 7.31 -4.47
CA PRO A 112 5.92 7.87 -5.31
C PRO A 112 4.52 7.76 -4.70
N TYR A 113 4.27 6.75 -3.89
CA TYR A 113 2.99 6.56 -3.20
C TYR A 113 2.65 7.68 -2.20
N LEU A 114 3.66 8.40 -1.71
CA LEU A 114 3.51 9.51 -0.78
C LEU A 114 3.32 10.85 -1.49
N ASP A 115 3.73 10.98 -2.76
CA ASP A 115 3.67 12.24 -3.50
C ASP A 115 2.24 12.50 -4.01
N ARG A 116 1.38 12.99 -3.10
CA ARG A 116 -0.07 13.17 -3.33
C ARG A 116 -0.48 14.63 -3.43
N VAL A 117 0.40 15.54 -3.08
CA VAL A 117 0.15 16.99 -3.20
C VAL A 117 0.78 17.52 -4.49
N PRO A 118 -0.02 18.04 -5.42
CA PRO A 118 0.51 18.59 -6.67
C PRO A 118 1.57 19.67 -6.46
N ALA A 119 2.59 19.71 -7.32
CA ALA A 119 3.70 20.67 -7.23
C ALA A 119 3.21 22.13 -7.10
N GLY A 120 2.20 22.55 -7.86
CA GLY A 120 1.64 23.89 -7.76
C GLY A 120 1.00 24.20 -6.41
N VAL A 121 0.52 23.20 -5.68
CA VAL A 121 0.03 23.39 -4.30
C VAL A 121 1.20 23.54 -3.32
N ILE A 122 2.27 22.78 -3.51
CA ILE A 122 3.51 22.93 -2.72
C ILE A 122 4.08 24.33 -2.92
N GLU A 123 4.11 24.84 -4.18
CA GLU A 123 4.54 26.20 -4.49
C GLU A 123 3.65 27.24 -3.81
N MET A 124 2.34 27.09 -3.86
CA MET A 124 1.37 27.97 -3.17
C MET A 124 1.62 28.01 -1.66
N VAL A 125 1.84 26.87 -1.01
CA VAL A 125 2.10 26.79 0.43
C VAL A 125 3.45 27.42 0.79
N ARG A 126 4.47 27.24 -0.05
CA ARG A 126 5.77 27.91 0.10
C ARG A 126 5.66 29.42 -0.10
N ALA A 127 4.91 29.87 -1.11
CA ALA A 127 4.64 31.29 -1.35
C ALA A 127 3.85 31.95 -0.20
N ALA A 128 3.01 31.16 0.52
CA ALA A 128 2.34 31.58 1.75
C ALA A 128 3.30 31.71 2.96
N GLY A 129 4.60 31.44 2.77
CA GLY A 129 5.65 31.64 3.78
C GLY A 129 5.98 30.39 4.60
N ALA A 130 5.50 29.20 4.22
CA ALA A 130 5.81 27.96 4.92
C ALA A 130 7.09 27.28 4.42
N THR A 131 7.77 26.55 5.30
CA THR A 131 8.74 25.53 4.94
C THR A 131 8.03 24.19 4.86
N VAL A 132 7.88 23.65 3.63
CA VAL A 132 7.23 22.36 3.40
C VAL A 132 8.25 21.23 3.50
N VAL A 133 7.91 20.20 4.28
CA VAL A 133 8.67 18.95 4.43
C VAL A 133 7.75 17.75 4.21
N THR A 134 8.33 16.56 4.04
CA THR A 134 7.56 15.32 3.86
C THR A 134 6.80 14.91 5.13
N SER A 135 5.61 14.33 4.94
CA SER A 135 4.80 13.70 6.00
C SER A 135 5.11 12.21 6.22
N ALA A 136 6.08 11.63 5.52
CA ALA A 136 6.33 10.18 5.45
C ALA A 136 6.27 9.44 6.81
N ASP A 137 6.92 9.99 7.84
CA ASP A 137 6.93 9.38 9.18
C ASP A 137 5.56 9.50 9.87
N LEU A 138 4.80 10.58 9.60
CA LEU A 138 3.44 10.76 10.11
C LEU A 138 2.45 9.82 9.41
N ASP A 139 2.57 9.66 8.10
CA ASP A 139 1.76 8.72 7.32
C ASP A 139 1.98 7.30 7.81
N SER A 140 3.23 6.91 8.02
CA SER A 140 3.58 5.59 8.56
C SER A 140 3.02 5.36 9.97
N ALA A 141 2.98 6.41 10.82
CA ALA A 141 2.56 6.29 12.20
C ALA A 141 1.03 6.39 12.40
N PHE A 142 0.32 7.09 11.52
CA PHE A 142 -1.09 7.43 11.74
C PHE A 142 -2.04 6.99 10.64
N TYR A 143 -1.59 6.97 9.37
CA TYR A 143 -2.42 6.57 8.24
C TYR A 143 -2.23 5.09 7.86
N ALA A 144 -0.98 4.63 7.79
CA ALA A 144 -0.65 3.27 7.37
C ALA A 144 -0.79 2.19 8.47
N VAL A 145 -1.32 2.56 9.63
CA VAL A 145 -1.55 1.64 10.75
C VAL A 145 -2.96 1.06 10.68
N TRP A 146 -3.05 -0.25 10.61
CA TRP A 146 -4.34 -0.94 10.61
C TRP A 146 -5.03 -0.91 11.96
N SER A 147 -6.36 -0.78 11.95
CA SER A 147 -7.18 -1.07 13.11
C SER A 147 -7.20 -2.57 13.44
N ASP A 148 -7.66 -2.93 14.63
CA ASP A 148 -7.83 -4.35 14.99
C ASP A 148 -8.79 -5.08 14.05
N ASP A 149 -9.86 -4.42 13.58
CA ASP A 149 -10.80 -4.98 12.59
C ASP A 149 -10.13 -5.19 11.23
N GLN A 150 -9.34 -4.23 10.77
CA GLN A 150 -8.57 -4.34 9.53
C GLN A 150 -7.55 -5.48 9.61
N ARG A 151 -6.84 -5.58 10.72
CA ARG A 151 -5.90 -6.68 10.97
C ARG A 151 -6.60 -8.03 10.98
N ALA A 152 -7.73 -8.15 11.69
CA ALA A 152 -8.51 -9.39 11.74
C ALA A 152 -9.06 -9.80 10.36
N SER A 153 -9.54 -8.82 9.56
CA SER A 153 -9.98 -9.04 8.19
C SER A 153 -8.83 -9.55 7.31
N HIS A 154 -7.67 -8.89 7.38
CA HIS A 154 -6.47 -9.32 6.65
C HIS A 154 -6.04 -10.74 7.04
N GLU A 155 -6.05 -11.09 8.32
CA GLU A 155 -5.68 -12.43 8.79
C GLU A 155 -6.62 -13.51 8.24
N ARG A 156 -7.94 -13.24 8.14
CA ARG A 156 -8.90 -14.17 7.52
C ARG A 156 -8.66 -14.31 6.02
N ALA A 157 -8.52 -13.17 5.32
CA ALA A 157 -8.21 -13.16 3.89
C ALA A 157 -6.90 -13.89 3.60
N SER A 158 -5.84 -13.65 4.39
CA SER A 158 -4.54 -14.29 4.24
C SER A 158 -4.60 -15.82 4.38
N ARG A 159 -5.37 -16.32 5.35
CA ARG A 159 -5.58 -17.77 5.49
C ARG A 159 -6.32 -18.37 4.30
N ALA A 160 -7.36 -17.69 3.81
CA ALA A 160 -8.14 -18.15 2.66
C ALA A 160 -7.30 -18.15 1.38
N VAL A 161 -6.59 -17.05 1.10
CA VAL A 161 -5.68 -16.94 -0.04
C VAL A 161 -4.60 -18.00 -0.02
N SER A 162 -3.97 -18.24 1.15
CA SER A 162 -2.98 -19.30 1.35
C SER A 162 -3.55 -20.71 1.04
N THR A 163 -4.75 -20.98 1.52
CA THR A 163 -5.41 -22.27 1.29
C THR A 163 -5.70 -22.47 -0.19
N ILE A 164 -6.27 -21.45 -0.86
CA ILE A 164 -6.62 -21.49 -2.28
C ILE A 164 -5.35 -21.65 -3.14
N GLY A 165 -4.27 -20.91 -2.84
CA GLY A 165 -3.00 -21.03 -3.56
C GLY A 165 -2.42 -22.45 -3.48
N GLN A 166 -2.42 -23.05 -2.29
CA GLN A 166 -1.96 -24.42 -2.11
C GLN A 166 -2.87 -25.44 -2.80
N GLU A 167 -4.20 -25.26 -2.75
CA GLU A 167 -5.16 -26.11 -3.46
C GLU A 167 -4.97 -26.02 -4.97
N ALA A 168 -4.73 -24.81 -5.50
CA ALA A 168 -4.47 -24.59 -6.92
C ALA A 168 -3.24 -25.37 -7.41
N ILE A 169 -2.13 -25.31 -6.66
CA ILE A 169 -0.91 -26.07 -7.01
C ILE A 169 -1.18 -27.59 -6.94
N ARG A 170 -1.87 -28.08 -5.92
CA ARG A 170 -2.22 -29.50 -5.82
C ARG A 170 -3.13 -29.94 -6.97
N LEU A 171 -4.12 -29.13 -7.32
CA LEU A 171 -5.02 -29.41 -8.44
C LEU A 171 -4.26 -29.49 -9.76
N ALA A 172 -3.39 -28.49 -10.03
CA ALA A 172 -2.53 -28.51 -11.21
C ALA A 172 -1.65 -29.78 -11.27
N GLY A 173 -0.99 -30.12 -10.16
CA GLY A 173 -0.17 -31.33 -10.04
C GLY A 173 -0.95 -32.61 -10.28
N SER A 174 -2.19 -32.73 -9.77
CA SER A 174 -3.02 -33.92 -9.98
C SER A 174 -3.53 -34.05 -11.42
N ARG A 175 -3.54 -32.96 -12.19
CA ARG A 175 -3.99 -32.93 -13.59
C ARG A 175 -2.86 -32.97 -14.60
N ALA A 176 -1.64 -32.69 -14.18
CA ALA A 176 -0.48 -32.54 -15.08
C ALA A 176 -0.19 -33.77 -15.95
N ASP A 177 -0.49 -34.99 -15.44
CA ASP A 177 -0.32 -36.26 -16.16
C ASP A 177 -1.66 -36.80 -16.73
N SER A 178 -2.75 -36.06 -16.62
CA SER A 178 -4.06 -36.55 -17.06
C SER A 178 -4.26 -36.34 -18.57
N ALA A 179 -5.25 -37.03 -19.15
CA ALA A 179 -5.67 -36.83 -20.54
C ALA A 179 -6.22 -35.41 -20.81
N ALA A 180 -6.50 -34.64 -19.74
CA ALA A 180 -7.01 -33.28 -19.83
C ALA A 180 -6.30 -32.39 -18.80
N PRO A 181 -5.03 -32.03 -19.02
CA PRO A 181 -4.31 -31.12 -18.16
C PRO A 181 -4.95 -29.73 -18.16
N LEU A 182 -4.76 -28.99 -17.10
CA LEU A 182 -5.26 -27.61 -17.01
C LEU A 182 -4.40 -26.66 -17.85
N THR A 183 -5.03 -25.59 -18.34
CA THR A 183 -4.30 -24.43 -18.82
C THR A 183 -4.16 -23.40 -17.68
N GLU A 184 -3.22 -22.45 -17.83
CA GLU A 184 -3.06 -21.32 -16.91
C GLU A 184 -4.38 -20.58 -16.71
N HIS A 185 -5.12 -20.30 -17.82
CA HIS A 185 -6.43 -19.65 -17.76
C HIS A 185 -7.50 -20.49 -17.02
N ALA A 186 -7.52 -21.80 -17.25
CA ALA A 186 -8.47 -22.68 -16.56
C ALA A 186 -8.23 -22.71 -15.04
N LEU A 187 -6.96 -22.69 -14.63
CA LEU A 187 -6.60 -22.64 -13.21
C LEU A 187 -6.88 -21.26 -12.61
N GLN A 188 -6.62 -20.18 -13.34
CA GLN A 188 -7.00 -18.81 -12.94
C GLN A 188 -8.50 -18.70 -12.68
N LYS A 189 -9.33 -19.23 -13.60
CA LYS A 189 -10.79 -19.25 -13.47
C LYS A 189 -11.22 -20.01 -12.22
N TRP A 190 -10.64 -21.18 -11.98
CA TRP A 190 -10.91 -21.98 -10.78
C TRP A 190 -10.57 -21.19 -9.49
N ILE A 191 -9.45 -20.46 -9.45
CA ILE A 191 -9.09 -19.62 -8.29
C ILE A 191 -10.13 -18.51 -8.07
N LYS A 192 -10.57 -17.84 -9.14
CA LYS A 192 -11.61 -16.80 -9.05
C LYS A 192 -12.93 -17.34 -8.51
N GLU A 193 -13.37 -18.52 -8.97
CA GLU A 193 -14.54 -19.20 -8.45
C GLU A 193 -14.41 -19.55 -6.95
N ARG A 194 -13.19 -19.88 -6.50
CA ARG A 194 -12.91 -20.13 -5.09
C ARG A 194 -12.94 -18.84 -4.26
N PHE A 195 -12.48 -17.72 -4.80
CA PHE A 195 -12.62 -16.41 -4.15
C PHE A 195 -14.09 -16.05 -3.96
N GLU A 196 -14.86 -16.11 -5.02
CA GLU A 196 -16.32 -15.82 -4.99
C GLU A 196 -17.06 -16.69 -3.98
N SER A 197 -16.84 -18.01 -4.03
CA SER A 197 -17.47 -18.96 -3.10
C SER A 197 -17.03 -18.77 -1.64
N GLY A 198 -15.84 -18.23 -1.42
CA GLY A 198 -15.30 -17.87 -0.10
C GLY A 198 -15.69 -16.47 0.39
N GLY A 199 -16.50 -15.72 -0.38
CA GLY A 199 -16.89 -14.35 -0.04
C GLY A 199 -15.74 -13.34 -0.12
N LEU A 200 -14.73 -13.64 -0.93
CA LEU A 200 -13.59 -12.75 -1.19
C LEU A 200 -13.80 -11.99 -2.51
N GLU A 201 -13.26 -10.80 -2.56
CA GLU A 201 -13.21 -9.95 -3.76
C GLU A 201 -11.77 -9.66 -4.15
N THR A 202 -11.52 -9.55 -5.46
CA THR A 202 -10.26 -9.09 -6.03
C THR A 202 -10.53 -8.08 -7.14
N ASP A 203 -9.63 -7.16 -7.36
CA ASP A 203 -9.74 -6.13 -8.41
C ASP A 203 -9.12 -6.58 -9.75
N HIS A 204 -8.23 -7.57 -9.72
CA HIS A 204 -7.60 -8.16 -10.91
C HIS A 204 -7.59 -9.69 -10.83
N GLY A 205 -7.47 -10.35 -11.96
CA GLY A 205 -7.32 -11.80 -11.98
C GLY A 205 -6.00 -12.24 -11.35
N PRO A 206 -5.99 -13.36 -10.59
CA PRO A 206 -4.72 -13.93 -10.11
C PRO A 206 -3.81 -14.30 -11.28
N ILE A 207 -2.51 -14.15 -11.11
CA ILE A 207 -1.52 -14.57 -12.11
C ILE A 207 -1.29 -16.06 -11.92
N VAL A 208 -1.46 -16.83 -13.00
CA VAL A 208 -1.12 -18.23 -13.06
C VAL A 208 -0.21 -18.41 -14.26
N ALA A 209 1.03 -18.83 -14.02
CA ALA A 209 2.05 -18.82 -15.07
C ALA A 209 3.06 -19.95 -14.95
N ILE A 210 3.49 -20.50 -16.09
CA ILE A 210 4.59 -21.45 -16.23
C ILE A 210 5.64 -20.94 -17.21
N GLY A 211 6.86 -21.45 -17.12
CA GLY A 211 7.94 -21.13 -18.04
C GLY A 211 8.17 -19.63 -18.22
N PRO A 212 8.30 -19.13 -19.48
CA PRO A 212 8.55 -17.72 -19.74
C PRO A 212 7.46 -16.78 -19.24
N ASN A 213 6.21 -17.24 -19.16
CA ASN A 213 5.09 -16.43 -18.68
C ASN A 213 5.30 -15.99 -17.23
N ALA A 214 5.93 -16.84 -16.41
CA ALA A 214 6.23 -16.55 -15.00
C ALA A 214 7.26 -15.42 -14.80
N ALA A 215 7.97 -15.01 -15.85
CA ALA A 215 8.89 -13.87 -15.81
C ALA A 215 8.19 -12.52 -16.05
N ASN A 216 6.90 -12.52 -16.42
CA ASN A 216 6.12 -11.31 -16.64
C ASN A 216 5.20 -11.06 -15.44
N PRO A 217 5.50 -10.07 -14.58
CA PRO A 217 4.70 -9.78 -13.38
C PRO A 217 3.30 -9.22 -13.68
N HIS A 218 3.00 -8.92 -14.95
CA HIS A 218 1.70 -8.48 -15.43
C HIS A 218 1.08 -9.47 -16.42
N TYR A 219 1.48 -10.76 -16.33
CA TYR A 219 0.92 -11.79 -17.18
C TYR A 219 -0.55 -12.05 -16.80
N GLU A 220 -1.41 -12.00 -17.80
CA GLU A 220 -2.82 -12.36 -17.65
C GLU A 220 -3.17 -13.45 -18.68
N PRO A 221 -3.39 -14.70 -18.25
CA PRO A 221 -3.75 -15.78 -19.16
C PRO A 221 -5.19 -15.57 -19.69
N THR A 222 -5.35 -15.78 -21.01
CA THR A 222 -6.67 -15.77 -21.65
C THR A 222 -7.00 -17.14 -22.21
N ALA A 223 -8.27 -17.35 -22.62
CA ALA A 223 -8.68 -18.61 -23.22
C ALA A 223 -7.91 -18.94 -24.51
N GLU A 224 -7.49 -17.89 -25.26
CA GLU A 224 -6.80 -18.00 -26.53
C GLU A 224 -5.28 -18.03 -26.37
N SER A 225 -4.77 -17.49 -25.25
CA SER A 225 -3.33 -17.27 -25.01
C SER A 225 -2.94 -17.75 -23.62
N SER A 226 -3.00 -19.05 -23.41
CA SER A 226 -2.52 -19.64 -22.14
C SER A 226 -1.83 -20.98 -22.41
N ALA A 227 -0.75 -21.23 -21.67
CA ALA A 227 -0.01 -22.48 -21.79
C ALA A 227 -0.74 -23.63 -21.06
N THR A 228 -0.51 -24.84 -21.53
CA THR A 228 -0.94 -26.08 -20.85
C THR A 228 0.05 -26.43 -19.76
N ILE A 229 -0.44 -26.65 -18.57
CA ILE A 229 0.37 -26.97 -17.38
C ILE A 229 0.66 -28.46 -17.36
N ASN A 230 1.93 -28.83 -17.49
CA ASN A 230 2.37 -30.20 -17.61
C ASN A 230 3.26 -30.64 -16.43
N ARG A 231 3.49 -31.94 -16.34
CA ARG A 231 4.48 -32.48 -15.40
C ARG A 231 5.88 -31.96 -15.77
N GLY A 232 6.61 -31.57 -14.74
CA GLY A 232 7.95 -30.97 -14.86
C GLY A 232 7.96 -29.46 -14.88
N ASP A 233 6.81 -28.81 -15.05
CA ASP A 233 6.73 -27.35 -14.99
C ASP A 233 6.93 -26.83 -13.56
N ILE A 234 7.51 -25.63 -13.47
CA ILE A 234 7.47 -24.79 -12.28
C ILE A 234 6.29 -23.84 -12.45
N LEU A 235 5.30 -23.98 -11.57
CA LEU A 235 4.08 -23.19 -11.58
C LEU A 235 4.19 -22.03 -10.59
N LEU A 236 3.93 -20.83 -11.07
CA LEU A 236 3.73 -19.62 -10.28
C LEU A 236 2.21 -19.37 -10.12
N VAL A 237 1.78 -19.12 -8.91
CA VAL A 237 0.43 -18.66 -8.59
C VAL A 237 0.57 -17.43 -7.70
N ASP A 238 0.28 -16.27 -8.27
CA ASP A 238 0.30 -14.98 -7.58
C ASP A 238 -1.13 -14.48 -7.45
N LEU A 239 -1.59 -14.33 -6.22
CA LEU A 239 -3.00 -14.15 -5.94
C LEU A 239 -3.23 -13.24 -4.75
N TRP A 240 -4.16 -12.29 -4.91
CA TRP A 240 -4.56 -11.37 -3.87
C TRP A 240 -6.07 -11.24 -3.80
N ALA A 241 -6.58 -11.18 -2.60
CA ALA A 241 -8.01 -11.00 -2.35
C ALA A 241 -8.23 -10.44 -0.94
N ARG A 242 -9.43 -9.92 -0.71
CA ARG A 242 -9.87 -9.41 0.58
C ARG A 242 -11.32 -9.77 0.86
N GLU A 243 -11.74 -9.69 2.10
CA GLU A 243 -13.16 -9.58 2.43
C GLU A 243 -13.72 -8.25 1.96
N LYS A 244 -15.02 -8.15 1.74
CA LYS A 244 -15.68 -6.90 1.34
C LYS A 244 -15.32 -5.76 2.29
N ASN A 245 -14.78 -4.68 1.75
CA ASN A 245 -14.26 -3.53 2.49
C ASN A 245 -13.10 -3.85 3.47
N GLY A 246 -12.50 -5.03 3.36
CA GLY A 246 -11.37 -5.45 4.17
C GLY A 246 -10.02 -5.05 3.60
N VAL A 247 -8.96 -5.56 4.21
CA VAL A 247 -7.58 -5.36 3.76
C VAL A 247 -7.15 -6.54 2.90
N PHE A 248 -6.53 -6.28 1.76
CA PHE A 248 -6.01 -7.31 0.86
C PHE A 248 -4.96 -8.18 1.54
N ALA A 249 -5.03 -9.48 1.25
CA ALA A 249 -3.91 -10.40 1.40
C ALA A 249 -3.36 -10.69 0.02
N ASP A 250 -2.05 -10.63 -0.13
CA ASP A 250 -1.31 -10.75 -1.37
C ASP A 250 -0.19 -11.77 -1.17
N GLN A 251 -0.17 -12.84 -1.96
CA GLN A 251 0.75 -13.96 -1.78
C GLN A 251 1.13 -14.59 -3.11
N THR A 252 2.42 -14.80 -3.30
CA THR A 252 2.94 -15.63 -4.40
C THR A 252 3.31 -17.03 -3.89
N TRP A 253 2.81 -18.03 -4.58
CA TRP A 253 3.13 -19.45 -4.35
C TRP A 253 3.82 -20.04 -5.56
N MET A 254 4.85 -20.83 -5.31
CA MET A 254 5.56 -21.57 -6.35
C MET A 254 5.43 -23.07 -6.09
N GLY A 255 5.23 -23.86 -7.15
CA GLY A 255 5.15 -25.30 -7.06
C GLY A 255 5.90 -25.99 -8.21
N SER A 256 6.66 -27.04 -7.88
CA SER A 256 7.20 -27.95 -8.89
C SER A 256 6.22 -29.09 -9.12
N LEU A 257 5.79 -29.27 -10.37
CA LEU A 257 4.83 -30.29 -10.77
C LEU A 257 5.54 -31.60 -11.11
N GLY A 258 6.39 -32.05 -10.20
CA GLY A 258 7.26 -33.20 -10.31
C GLY A 258 8.51 -33.02 -9.47
N ALA A 259 9.52 -33.86 -9.72
CA ALA A 259 10.82 -33.67 -9.07
C ALA A 259 11.50 -32.43 -9.68
N PRO A 260 11.85 -31.42 -8.84
CA PRO A 260 12.53 -30.23 -9.34
C PRO A 260 13.95 -30.58 -9.81
N SER A 261 14.46 -29.87 -10.82
CA SER A 261 15.85 -29.99 -11.21
C SER A 261 16.79 -29.46 -10.12
N GLU A 262 18.08 -29.82 -10.21
CA GLU A 262 19.11 -29.25 -9.32
C GLU A 262 19.17 -27.72 -9.44
N ARG A 263 19.01 -27.17 -10.65
CA ARG A 263 18.94 -25.74 -10.91
C ARG A 263 17.75 -25.10 -10.21
N ASP A 264 16.55 -25.68 -10.32
CA ASP A 264 15.33 -25.15 -9.68
C ASP A 264 15.48 -25.14 -8.17
N ASN A 265 16.02 -26.20 -7.58
CA ASN A 265 16.31 -26.26 -6.16
C ASN A 265 17.31 -25.18 -5.72
N THR A 266 18.36 -24.96 -6.52
CA THR A 266 19.38 -23.92 -6.22
C THR A 266 18.76 -22.53 -6.22
N ILE A 267 17.92 -22.22 -7.19
CA ILE A 267 17.22 -20.92 -7.30
C ILE A 267 16.22 -20.78 -6.15
N TRP A 268 15.42 -21.83 -5.90
CA TRP A 268 14.46 -21.83 -4.79
C TRP A 268 15.12 -21.57 -3.45
N LEU A 269 16.26 -22.23 -3.18
CA LEU A 269 17.05 -22.00 -1.96
C LEU A 269 17.53 -20.56 -1.86
N ALA A 270 17.95 -19.93 -2.97
CA ALA A 270 18.36 -18.54 -2.98
C ALA A 270 17.20 -17.59 -2.61
N VAL A 271 16.03 -17.81 -3.21
CA VAL A 271 14.81 -17.01 -2.94
C VAL A 271 14.32 -17.20 -1.51
N ARG A 272 14.28 -18.45 -1.03
CA ARG A 272 13.91 -18.78 0.36
C ARG A 272 14.82 -18.08 1.36
N ASP A 273 16.13 -18.20 1.17
CA ASP A 273 17.11 -17.64 2.10
C ASP A 273 17.07 -16.09 2.09
N ALA A 274 16.78 -15.49 0.95
CA ALA A 274 16.56 -14.04 0.82
C ALA A 274 15.32 -13.58 1.60
N ARG A 275 14.18 -14.27 1.42
CA ARG A 275 12.97 -14.02 2.19
C ARG A 275 13.22 -14.13 3.70
N ASP A 276 13.91 -15.20 4.09
CA ASP A 276 14.18 -15.48 5.50
C ASP A 276 15.13 -14.44 6.11
N ALA A 277 16.07 -13.90 5.33
CA ALA A 277 16.94 -12.79 5.76
C ALA A 277 16.13 -11.50 6.02
N ALA A 278 15.21 -11.15 5.11
CA ALA A 278 14.31 -10.01 5.29
C ALA A 278 13.44 -10.16 6.56
N ILE A 279 12.83 -11.33 6.76
CA ILE A 279 12.00 -11.63 7.94
C ILE A 279 12.84 -11.59 9.22
N SER A 280 14.07 -12.11 9.18
CA SER A 280 14.98 -12.12 10.33
C SER A 280 15.38 -10.71 10.76
N LEU A 281 15.69 -9.83 9.79
CA LEU A 281 15.98 -8.42 10.06
C LEU A 281 14.77 -7.71 10.70
N LEU A 282 13.57 -7.93 10.16
CA LEU A 282 12.34 -7.36 10.73
C LEU A 282 12.14 -7.81 12.19
N ARG A 283 12.26 -9.10 12.46
CA ARG A 283 12.12 -9.65 13.81
C ARG A 283 13.16 -9.11 14.77
N GLU A 284 14.42 -9.02 14.35
CA GLU A 284 15.51 -8.43 15.15
C GLU A 284 15.20 -6.99 15.54
N ARG A 285 14.84 -6.15 14.55
CA ARG A 285 14.56 -4.72 14.77
C ARG A 285 13.35 -4.53 15.68
N LEU A 286 12.25 -5.26 15.44
CA LEU A 286 11.03 -5.19 16.24
C LEU A 286 11.28 -5.63 17.69
N ASN A 287 11.98 -6.75 17.90
CA ASN A 287 12.31 -7.23 19.24
C ASN A 287 13.22 -6.24 20.00
N ALA A 288 14.14 -5.60 19.30
CA ALA A 288 15.00 -4.57 19.86
C ALA A 288 14.32 -3.19 19.99
N ARG A 289 13.05 -3.05 19.56
CA ARG A 289 12.32 -1.77 19.47
C ARG A 289 13.11 -0.69 18.71
N LYS A 290 13.82 -1.11 17.67
CA LYS A 290 14.57 -0.21 16.79
C LYS A 290 13.75 0.07 15.54
N PRO A 291 13.85 1.29 14.98
CA PRO A 291 13.22 1.59 13.70
C PRO A 291 13.83 0.71 12.60
N VAL A 292 13.02 0.42 11.58
CA VAL A 292 13.44 -0.28 10.36
C VAL A 292 12.81 0.43 9.17
N ARG A 293 13.59 0.60 8.10
CA ARG A 293 13.12 1.17 6.84
C ARG A 293 12.91 0.05 5.81
N GLY A 294 11.94 0.21 4.92
CA GLY A 294 11.67 -0.76 3.86
C GLY A 294 12.90 -1.05 2.99
N GLY A 295 13.71 -0.01 2.68
CA GLY A 295 14.97 -0.19 1.95
C GLY A 295 15.98 -1.11 2.65
N GLU A 296 16.10 -1.05 3.99
CA GLU A 296 16.99 -1.96 4.74
C GLU A 296 16.55 -3.42 4.63
N VAL A 297 15.22 -3.64 4.55
CA VAL A 297 14.64 -4.98 4.39
C VAL A 297 14.87 -5.50 2.98
N ASP A 298 14.73 -4.63 1.97
CA ASP A 298 15.04 -4.96 0.58
C ASP A 298 16.52 -5.29 0.39
N ASP A 299 17.41 -4.47 0.95
CA ASP A 299 18.86 -4.69 0.91
C ASP A 299 19.23 -6.05 1.51
N ALA A 300 18.62 -6.45 2.62
CA ALA A 300 18.90 -7.73 3.25
C ALA A 300 18.54 -8.93 2.33
N ALA A 301 17.41 -8.86 1.63
CA ALA A 301 17.03 -9.88 0.66
C ALA A 301 17.91 -9.83 -0.61
N ARG A 302 18.13 -8.64 -1.15
CA ARG A 302 18.91 -8.38 -2.36
C ARG A 302 20.37 -8.83 -2.22
N ASP A 303 20.95 -8.63 -1.06
CA ASP A 303 22.30 -9.10 -0.73
C ASP A 303 22.43 -10.63 -0.83
N VAL A 304 21.44 -11.37 -0.34
CA VAL A 304 21.44 -12.83 -0.43
C VAL A 304 21.35 -13.28 -1.88
N ILE A 305 20.43 -12.72 -2.65
CA ILE A 305 20.24 -13.03 -4.08
C ILE A 305 21.51 -12.71 -4.87
N THR A 306 22.13 -11.55 -4.62
CA THR A 306 23.37 -11.12 -5.30
C THR A 306 24.54 -12.04 -4.98
N LYS A 307 24.75 -12.39 -3.70
CA LYS A 307 25.79 -13.33 -3.28
C LYS A 307 25.64 -14.74 -3.86
N ARG A 308 24.41 -15.12 -4.22
CA ARG A 308 24.09 -16.38 -4.92
C ARG A 308 24.26 -16.28 -6.44
N GLY A 309 24.63 -15.12 -6.99
CA GLY A 309 24.86 -14.90 -8.42
C GLY A 309 23.62 -14.59 -9.24
N TYR A 310 22.50 -14.23 -8.59
CA TYR A 310 21.22 -13.96 -9.24
C TYR A 310 20.78 -12.48 -9.14
N GLY A 311 21.67 -11.57 -8.73
CA GLY A 311 21.33 -10.16 -8.47
C GLY A 311 20.71 -9.44 -9.67
N GLU A 312 21.15 -9.73 -10.90
CA GLU A 312 20.61 -9.14 -12.13
C GLU A 312 19.17 -9.56 -12.46
N TYR A 313 18.71 -10.67 -11.89
CA TYR A 313 17.35 -11.17 -12.07
C TYR A 313 16.38 -10.66 -11.01
N PHE A 314 16.85 -10.00 -9.95
CA PHE A 314 16.00 -9.42 -8.91
C PHE A 314 15.60 -7.99 -9.28
N ILE A 315 14.64 -7.88 -10.21
CA ILE A 315 14.25 -6.65 -10.91
C ILE A 315 13.15 -5.85 -10.23
N HIS A 316 12.67 -6.27 -9.07
CA HIS A 316 11.68 -5.57 -8.27
C HIS A 316 12.06 -5.56 -6.79
N ARG A 317 11.33 -4.84 -5.95
CA ARG A 317 11.55 -4.82 -4.50
C ARG A 317 11.06 -6.11 -3.84
N THR A 318 11.57 -6.38 -2.63
CA THR A 318 11.28 -7.60 -1.86
C THR A 318 9.79 -7.76 -1.52
N GLY A 319 9.06 -6.68 -1.34
CA GLY A 319 7.64 -6.70 -1.01
C GLY A 319 7.07 -5.32 -0.75
N HIS A 320 5.80 -5.29 -0.34
CA HIS A 320 5.05 -4.07 -0.05
C HIS A 320 3.95 -4.28 0.99
#